data_2371bfa941c33ec6c00e53dfb4c6afbf
#
_entry.id   2371bfa941c33ec6c00e53dfb4c6afbf
#
_cell.length_a   1.000
_cell.length_b   1.000
_cell.length_c   1.000
_cell.angle_alpha   90.00
_cell.angle_beta   90.00
_cell.angle_gamma   90.00
#
_symmetry.space_group_name_H-M   'P 1'
#
loop_
_entity.id
_entity.type
_entity.pdbx_description
1 polymer ?
#
loop_
_entity_poly.entity_id
_entity_poly.type
_entity_poly.pdbx_seq_one_letter_code
_entity_poly.pdbx_strand_id
1 'polypeptide(L)'
;MIKTNIAPRAYALKRPLKTMTPMTAASRPKLWRNDITGLRALAVLPVLIFHAFPSLIPGGFFGVDVFFVISGYLISGIIFRGIASSSFSYLEFYEKRIKRIIPNLILLLTFVAAAGWFILLPDEYANLGMHIDASTLFIQNFQLLSEIGYFTEDALRKPLLHLWSLAIEEQFYIVFPLICTLIWRLSRSVKMIGIAAALIALGSLAACLSSSDRNFAFYFPLTRFWELGAGILLSYSETFIGFSTSRFSQNVRNGLSIAGILMIVLPMAFVTESAAHPGLITLIPVLGAVLIIAAEPDAFFNRTLLCWRPMTFVGLISYSLYLWHWPLLAYLFIAVPDATPSVLIAALALSFVIAALV
;
A
#
# COMPACT_ATOMS: atom_id res chain seq x y z
N MET A 1 -51.43 1.05 6.62
CA MET A 1 -50.19 1.51 5.95
C MET A 1 -49.52 2.53 6.85
N ILE A 2 -48.59 2.08 7.68
CA ILE A 2 -47.84 2.98 8.58
C ILE A 2 -46.43 3.09 7.96
N LYS A 3 -46.12 4.26 7.41
CA LYS A 3 -44.80 4.62 6.93
C LYS A 3 -43.93 5.01 8.13
N THR A 4 -43.08 4.11 8.59
CA THR A 4 -42.03 4.44 9.56
C THR A 4 -40.85 5.07 8.82
N ASN A 5 -40.74 6.38 8.94
CA ASN A 5 -39.62 7.18 8.48
C ASN A 5 -38.49 7.04 9.51
N ILE A 6 -37.57 6.10 9.29
CA ILE A 6 -36.32 5.99 10.07
C ILE A 6 -35.25 6.82 9.35
N ALA A 7 -35.13 8.07 9.77
CA ALA A 7 -33.98 8.88 9.39
C ALA A 7 -32.69 8.30 10.05
N PRO A 8 -31.57 8.15 9.33
CA PRO A 8 -30.32 7.69 9.93
C PRO A 8 -29.81 8.75 10.91
N ARG A 9 -29.75 8.41 12.18
CA ARG A 9 -29.07 9.23 13.20
C ARG A 9 -27.59 9.26 12.85
N ALA A 10 -27.14 10.33 12.20
CA ALA A 10 -25.74 10.68 12.11
C ALA A 10 -25.20 10.87 13.54
N TYR A 11 -24.28 10.00 13.97
CA TYR A 11 -23.49 10.21 15.19
C TYR A 11 -22.50 11.35 14.92
N ALA A 12 -23.01 12.57 14.85
CA ALA A 12 -22.20 13.77 14.83
C ALA A 12 -21.59 13.95 16.24
N LEU A 13 -20.28 13.99 16.30
CA LEU A 13 -19.51 14.40 17.49
C LEU A 13 -19.81 15.88 17.76
N LYS A 14 -20.95 16.17 18.41
CA LYS A 14 -21.36 17.55 18.77
C LYS A 14 -20.60 18.01 20.00
N ARG A 15 -19.40 18.58 19.83
CA ARG A 15 -18.87 19.70 20.62
C ARG A 15 -17.72 20.34 19.86
N PRO A 16 -17.75 21.66 19.57
CA PRO A 16 -16.63 22.36 18.95
C PRO A 16 -15.42 22.41 19.89
N LEU A 17 -14.24 22.27 19.35
CA LEU A 17 -12.94 22.46 20.00
C LEU A 17 -12.84 23.87 20.57
N LYS A 18 -12.98 24.04 21.87
CA LYS A 18 -12.94 25.31 22.60
C LYS A 18 -11.52 25.78 22.89
N THR A 19 -10.52 25.53 22.11
CA THR A 19 -9.19 26.18 22.16
C THR A 19 -8.29 25.72 20.99
N MET A 20 -8.75 25.80 19.75
CA MET A 20 -7.83 25.92 18.65
C MET A 20 -7.94 27.34 18.12
N THR A 21 -6.83 28.07 18.19
CA THR A 21 -6.64 29.31 17.40
C THR A 21 -7.14 29.02 15.98
N PRO A 22 -7.95 29.90 15.36
CA PRO A 22 -8.43 29.68 14.02
C PRO A 22 -7.22 29.41 13.12
N MET A 23 -7.21 28.26 12.44
CA MET A 23 -6.23 27.95 11.41
C MET A 23 -6.33 29.04 10.34
N THR A 24 -5.47 30.03 10.45
CA THR A 24 -5.21 31.02 9.42
C THR A 24 -4.33 30.37 8.34
N ALA A 25 -4.96 29.63 7.51
CA ALA A 25 -4.64 29.41 6.10
C ALA A 25 -5.80 28.56 5.60
N ALA A 26 -6.68 29.19 4.83
CA ALA A 26 -7.65 28.48 4.06
C ALA A 26 -6.95 27.29 3.40
N SER A 27 -7.19 26.08 3.87
CA SER A 27 -6.76 24.88 3.19
C SER A 27 -7.46 24.91 1.84
N ARG A 28 -6.77 25.40 0.82
CA ARG A 28 -7.19 25.19 -0.56
C ARG A 28 -7.55 23.71 -0.65
N PRO A 29 -8.70 23.34 -1.26
CA PRO A 29 -9.00 21.94 -1.49
C PRO A 29 -7.73 21.36 -2.09
N LYS A 30 -7.12 20.36 -1.41
CA LYS A 30 -5.83 19.82 -1.87
C LYS A 30 -6.12 19.29 -3.26
N LEU A 31 -5.65 19.98 -4.29
CA LEU A 31 -5.67 19.53 -5.67
C LEU A 31 -5.21 18.07 -5.67
N TRP A 32 -5.81 17.25 -6.49
CA TRP A 32 -5.41 15.86 -6.71
C TRP A 32 -3.89 15.77 -6.84
N ARG A 33 -3.24 14.97 -5.99
CA ARG A 33 -1.77 14.82 -5.92
C ARG A 33 -1.31 13.86 -7.03
N ASN A 34 -1.16 14.39 -8.26
CA ASN A 34 -0.70 13.61 -9.41
C ASN A 34 0.70 13.01 -9.21
N ASP A 35 1.56 13.67 -8.45
CA ASP A 35 2.87 13.15 -8.09
C ASP A 35 2.79 11.88 -7.22
N ILE A 36 1.86 11.80 -6.27
CA ILE A 36 1.61 10.57 -5.50
C ILE A 36 1.03 9.48 -6.41
N THR A 37 0.17 9.86 -7.36
CA THR A 37 -0.31 8.91 -8.37
C THR A 37 0.84 8.37 -9.21
N GLY A 38 1.76 9.22 -9.67
CA GLY A 38 2.96 8.77 -10.39
C GLY A 38 3.93 7.97 -9.52
N LEU A 39 4.03 8.27 -8.22
CA LEU A 39 4.83 7.46 -7.28
C LEU A 39 4.29 6.03 -7.18
N ARG A 40 2.96 5.84 -7.26
CA ARG A 40 2.37 4.49 -7.35
C ARG A 40 2.79 3.74 -8.60
N ALA A 41 2.96 4.45 -9.74
CA ALA A 41 3.52 3.83 -10.94
C ALA A 41 4.99 3.45 -10.76
N LEU A 42 5.79 4.33 -10.16
CA LEU A 42 7.19 4.05 -9.83
C LEU A 42 7.33 2.85 -8.87
N ALA A 43 6.32 2.60 -8.04
CA ALA A 43 6.27 1.46 -7.14
C ALA A 43 5.85 0.16 -7.86
N VAL A 44 4.78 0.19 -8.69
CA VAL A 44 4.23 -1.03 -9.30
C VAL A 44 5.09 -1.56 -10.45
N LEU A 45 5.62 -0.69 -11.31
CA LEU A 45 6.36 -1.14 -12.51
C LEU A 45 7.58 -2.01 -12.17
N PRO A 46 8.45 -1.63 -11.20
CA PRO A 46 9.57 -2.49 -10.81
C PRO A 46 9.11 -3.84 -10.22
N VAL A 47 8.00 -3.90 -9.49
CA VAL A 47 7.43 -5.16 -9.00
C VAL A 47 7.08 -6.10 -10.14
N LEU A 48 6.39 -5.59 -11.16
CA LEU A 48 6.02 -6.39 -12.32
C LEU A 48 7.24 -6.91 -13.10
N ILE A 49 8.21 -6.02 -13.30
CA ILE A 49 9.46 -6.38 -13.99
C ILE A 49 10.23 -7.41 -13.18
N PHE A 50 10.35 -7.24 -11.87
CA PHE A 50 10.99 -8.18 -10.97
C PHE A 50 10.35 -9.57 -11.03
N HIS A 51 9.04 -9.66 -11.03
CA HIS A 51 8.33 -10.93 -11.08
C HIS A 51 8.48 -11.67 -12.42
N ALA A 52 8.64 -10.94 -13.53
CA ALA A 52 8.84 -11.55 -14.84
C ALA A 52 10.33 -11.71 -15.20
N PHE A 53 11.17 -10.79 -14.77
CA PHE A 53 12.59 -10.67 -15.13
C PHE A 53 13.40 -10.22 -13.90
N PRO A 54 13.61 -11.07 -12.88
CA PRO A 54 14.24 -10.67 -11.63
C PRO A 54 15.70 -10.18 -11.82
N SER A 55 16.39 -10.62 -12.88
CA SER A 55 17.73 -10.16 -13.19
C SER A 55 17.82 -8.71 -13.71
N LEU A 56 16.72 -8.15 -14.26
CA LEU A 56 16.72 -6.77 -14.77
C LEU A 56 16.58 -5.74 -13.66
N ILE A 57 15.74 -5.99 -12.68
CA ILE A 57 15.48 -5.10 -11.53
C ILE A 57 15.42 -5.97 -10.27
N PRO A 58 16.59 -6.43 -9.76
CA PRO A 58 16.63 -7.44 -8.71
C PRO A 58 16.00 -6.99 -7.38
N GLY A 59 15.93 -5.69 -7.10
CA GLY A 59 15.26 -5.12 -5.94
C GLY A 59 13.86 -4.58 -6.22
N GLY A 60 13.21 -4.99 -7.32
CA GLY A 60 11.88 -4.50 -7.68
C GLY A 60 10.82 -4.73 -6.60
N PHE A 61 11.02 -5.72 -5.74
CA PHE A 61 10.15 -6.02 -4.60
C PHE A 61 10.01 -4.84 -3.61
N PHE A 62 10.98 -3.92 -3.52
CA PHE A 62 10.87 -2.70 -2.71
C PHE A 62 9.71 -1.77 -3.12
N GLY A 63 9.12 -2.00 -4.28
CA GLY A 63 7.90 -1.28 -4.66
C GLY A 63 6.74 -1.48 -3.67
N VAL A 64 6.66 -2.64 -3.02
CA VAL A 64 5.64 -2.91 -1.99
C VAL A 64 5.86 -2.01 -0.76
N ASP A 65 7.10 -1.81 -0.32
CA ASP A 65 7.44 -0.95 0.82
C ASP A 65 7.07 0.52 0.52
N VAL A 66 7.30 0.97 -0.71
CA VAL A 66 6.85 2.29 -1.18
C VAL A 66 5.31 2.39 -1.15
N PHE A 67 4.58 1.34 -1.55
CA PHE A 67 3.11 1.31 -1.44
C PHE A 67 2.64 1.43 0.00
N PHE A 68 3.27 0.77 0.94
CA PHE A 68 2.91 0.88 2.36
C PHE A 68 3.06 2.31 2.88
N VAL A 69 4.12 3.02 2.51
CA VAL A 69 4.27 4.46 2.86
C VAL A 69 3.14 5.30 2.26
N ILE A 70 2.83 5.10 0.96
CA ILE A 70 1.76 5.81 0.28
C ILE A 70 0.41 5.54 0.97
N SER A 71 0.11 4.29 1.27
CA SER A 71 -1.12 3.85 1.93
C SER A 71 -1.23 4.45 3.34
N GLY A 72 -0.16 4.40 4.13
CA GLY A 72 -0.10 5.04 5.43
C GLY A 72 -0.38 6.54 5.36
N TYR A 73 0.23 7.24 4.42
CA TYR A 73 0.05 8.68 4.22
C TYR A 73 -1.38 9.05 3.79
N LEU A 74 -1.91 8.38 2.77
CA LEU A 74 -3.22 8.74 2.22
C LEU A 74 -4.36 8.42 3.18
N ILE A 75 -4.35 7.25 3.79
CA ILE A 75 -5.41 6.79 4.70
C ILE A 75 -5.41 7.60 5.98
N SER A 76 -4.24 7.78 6.60
CA SER A 76 -4.16 8.62 7.81
C SER A 76 -4.57 10.06 7.53
N GLY A 77 -4.21 10.61 6.37
CA GLY A 77 -4.62 11.95 5.97
C GLY A 77 -6.13 12.13 5.84
N ILE A 78 -6.86 11.09 5.39
CA ILE A 78 -8.35 11.11 5.38
C ILE A 78 -8.89 11.13 6.82
N ILE A 79 -8.37 10.26 7.67
CA ILE A 79 -8.82 10.11 9.06
C ILE A 79 -8.49 11.38 9.87
N PHE A 80 -7.27 11.89 9.77
CA PHE A 80 -6.82 13.07 10.51
C PHE A 80 -7.60 14.33 10.14
N ARG A 81 -7.84 14.56 8.84
CA ARG A 81 -8.72 15.66 8.40
C ARG A 81 -10.15 15.49 8.91
N GLY A 82 -10.68 14.27 8.88
CA GLY A 82 -12.01 13.98 9.41
C GLY A 82 -12.11 14.21 10.91
N ILE A 83 -11.08 13.86 11.69
CA ILE A 83 -11.02 14.13 13.14
C ILE A 83 -10.87 15.64 13.38
N ALA A 84 -10.01 16.34 12.67
CA ALA A 84 -9.79 17.77 12.80
C ALA A 84 -11.04 18.60 12.49
N SER A 85 -11.82 18.18 11.49
CA SER A 85 -13.09 18.83 11.11
C SER A 85 -14.32 18.26 11.83
N SER A 86 -14.15 17.28 12.72
CA SER A 86 -15.25 16.55 13.38
C SER A 86 -16.28 15.94 12.41
N SER A 87 -15.83 15.58 11.21
CA SER A 87 -16.66 15.04 10.12
C SER A 87 -16.34 13.59 9.75
N PHE A 88 -15.48 12.89 10.48
CA PHE A 88 -15.11 11.51 10.17
C PHE A 88 -16.32 10.58 10.30
N SER A 89 -16.62 9.87 9.23
CA SER A 89 -17.67 8.83 9.16
C SER A 89 -17.05 7.50 8.78
N TYR A 90 -17.20 6.49 9.65
CA TYR A 90 -16.78 5.12 9.37
C TYR A 90 -17.51 4.54 8.14
N LEU A 91 -18.81 4.74 8.07
CA LEU A 91 -19.63 4.20 6.98
C LEU A 91 -19.14 4.71 5.63
N GLU A 92 -18.94 6.03 5.50
CA GLU A 92 -18.44 6.63 4.26
C GLU A 92 -17.00 6.18 3.95
N PHE A 93 -16.16 6.03 4.98
CA PHE A 93 -14.79 5.57 4.81
C PHE A 93 -14.74 4.13 4.25
N TYR A 94 -15.45 3.19 4.90
CA TYR A 94 -15.44 1.79 4.45
C TYR A 94 -16.22 1.60 3.14
N GLU A 95 -17.31 2.30 2.91
CA GLU A 95 -18.04 2.25 1.65
C GLU A 95 -17.13 2.58 0.45
N LYS A 96 -16.33 3.65 0.58
CA LYS A 96 -15.37 4.03 -0.47
C LYS A 96 -14.27 2.99 -0.67
N ARG A 97 -13.82 2.30 0.39
CA ARG A 97 -12.82 1.22 0.28
C ARG A 97 -13.41 -0.01 -0.36
N ILE A 98 -14.56 -0.47 0.11
CA ILE A 98 -15.29 -1.62 -0.44
C ILE A 98 -15.53 -1.43 -1.94
N LYS A 99 -16.10 -0.30 -2.36
CA LYS A 99 -16.36 0.00 -3.77
C LYS A 99 -15.11 0.01 -4.65
N ARG A 100 -13.96 0.34 -4.06
CA ARG A 100 -12.69 0.39 -4.79
C ARG A 100 -11.99 -0.94 -4.89
N ILE A 101 -12.08 -1.79 -3.86
CA ILE A 101 -11.23 -2.97 -3.67
C ILE A 101 -11.97 -4.25 -4.05
N ILE A 102 -13.17 -4.45 -3.49
CA ILE A 102 -13.90 -5.71 -3.57
C ILE A 102 -14.30 -6.12 -4.99
N PRO A 103 -14.82 -5.24 -5.87
CA PRO A 103 -15.26 -5.68 -7.19
C PRO A 103 -14.13 -6.30 -8.02
N ASN A 104 -12.95 -5.67 -8.03
CA ASN A 104 -11.81 -6.17 -8.77
C ASN A 104 -11.21 -7.43 -8.12
N LEU A 105 -11.18 -7.49 -6.79
CA LEU A 105 -10.72 -8.70 -6.08
C LEU A 105 -11.63 -9.90 -6.38
N ILE A 106 -12.95 -9.74 -6.33
CA ILE A 106 -13.89 -10.83 -6.67
C ILE A 106 -13.67 -11.31 -8.10
N LEU A 107 -13.53 -10.37 -9.06
CA LEU A 107 -13.28 -10.72 -10.45
C LEU A 107 -11.98 -11.52 -10.61
N LEU A 108 -10.90 -11.09 -9.93
CA LEU A 108 -9.64 -11.81 -9.91
C LEU A 108 -9.79 -13.22 -9.30
N LEU A 109 -10.38 -13.35 -8.12
CA LEU A 109 -10.55 -14.65 -7.44
C LEU A 109 -11.39 -15.62 -8.27
N THR A 110 -12.44 -15.10 -8.94
CA THR A 110 -13.27 -15.91 -9.87
C THR A 110 -12.43 -16.38 -11.06
N PHE A 111 -11.65 -15.51 -11.67
CA PHE A 111 -10.73 -15.87 -12.75
C PHE A 111 -9.72 -16.93 -12.30
N VAL A 112 -9.09 -16.71 -11.15
CA VAL A 112 -8.07 -17.63 -10.62
C VAL A 112 -8.68 -19.00 -10.31
N ALA A 113 -9.86 -19.07 -9.72
CA ALA A 113 -10.56 -20.32 -9.49
C ALA A 113 -10.88 -21.03 -10.80
N ALA A 114 -11.43 -20.33 -11.79
CA ALA A 114 -11.78 -20.91 -13.08
C ALA A 114 -10.55 -21.37 -13.86
N ALA A 115 -9.49 -20.59 -13.93
CA ALA A 115 -8.25 -20.97 -14.62
C ALA A 115 -7.55 -22.14 -13.90
N GLY A 116 -7.50 -22.10 -12.57
CA GLY A 116 -6.91 -23.15 -11.75
C GLY A 116 -7.56 -24.51 -11.95
N TRP A 117 -8.88 -24.56 -12.17
CA TRP A 117 -9.60 -25.80 -12.47
C TRP A 117 -9.04 -26.57 -13.69
N PHE A 118 -8.52 -25.86 -14.69
CA PHE A 118 -7.98 -26.45 -15.91
C PHE A 118 -6.47 -26.66 -15.88
N ILE A 119 -5.74 -25.91 -15.01
CA ILE A 119 -4.28 -25.86 -15.03
C ILE A 119 -3.66 -26.65 -13.90
N LEU A 120 -4.27 -26.65 -12.72
CA LEU A 120 -3.69 -27.20 -11.49
C LEU A 120 -4.03 -28.67 -11.29
N LEU A 121 -3.14 -29.39 -10.61
CA LEU A 121 -3.43 -30.73 -10.09
C LEU A 121 -4.47 -30.66 -8.98
N PRO A 122 -5.18 -31.77 -8.66
CA PRO A 122 -6.24 -31.76 -7.65
C PRO A 122 -5.79 -31.22 -6.28
N ASP A 123 -4.60 -31.60 -5.81
CA ASP A 123 -4.06 -31.15 -4.53
C ASP A 123 -3.64 -29.68 -4.57
N GLU A 124 -3.05 -29.22 -5.68
CA GLU A 124 -2.72 -27.80 -5.91
C GLU A 124 -3.99 -26.94 -5.97
N TYR A 125 -5.07 -27.47 -6.60
CA TYR A 125 -6.35 -26.78 -6.66
C TYR A 125 -7.04 -26.70 -5.30
N ALA A 126 -6.92 -27.76 -4.47
CA ALA A 126 -7.41 -27.72 -3.10
C ALA A 126 -6.67 -26.67 -2.26
N ASN A 127 -5.35 -26.57 -2.41
CA ASN A 127 -4.53 -25.52 -1.79
C ASN A 127 -4.92 -24.13 -2.28
N LEU A 128 -5.20 -23.97 -3.60
CA LEU A 128 -5.72 -22.72 -4.13
C LEU A 128 -7.02 -22.30 -3.45
N GLY A 129 -7.91 -23.23 -3.12
CA GLY A 129 -9.13 -22.96 -2.38
C GLY A 129 -8.85 -22.28 -1.03
N MET A 130 -7.88 -22.79 -0.25
CA MET A 130 -7.46 -22.18 1.02
C MET A 130 -6.91 -20.75 0.82
N HIS A 131 -6.14 -20.52 -0.25
CA HIS A 131 -5.64 -19.17 -0.60
C HIS A 131 -6.76 -18.21 -1.02
N ILE A 132 -7.80 -18.70 -1.71
CA ILE A 132 -8.98 -17.89 -2.06
C ILE A 132 -9.73 -17.48 -0.79
N ASP A 133 -9.98 -18.41 0.13
CA ASP A 133 -10.63 -18.11 1.41
C ASP A 133 -9.82 -17.08 2.21
N ALA A 134 -8.52 -17.31 2.37
CA ALA A 134 -7.63 -16.41 3.07
C ALA A 134 -7.55 -15.01 2.43
N SER A 135 -7.57 -14.94 1.09
CA SER A 135 -7.57 -13.67 0.35
C SER A 135 -8.89 -12.92 0.50
N THR A 136 -10.02 -13.63 0.51
CA THR A 136 -11.36 -13.05 0.72
C THR A 136 -11.50 -12.44 2.12
N LEU A 137 -10.86 -13.04 3.12
CA LEU A 137 -10.85 -12.57 4.51
C LEU A 137 -9.70 -11.59 4.81
N PHE A 138 -8.87 -11.25 3.82
CA PHE A 138 -7.65 -10.44 4.00
C PHE A 138 -6.68 -10.98 5.05
N ILE A 139 -6.52 -12.31 5.10
CA ILE A 139 -5.57 -13.02 5.98
C ILE A 139 -4.55 -13.86 5.20
N GLN A 140 -4.36 -13.56 3.92
CA GLN A 140 -3.44 -14.28 3.03
C GLN A 140 -2.00 -14.31 3.55
N ASN A 141 -1.56 -13.27 4.23
CA ASN A 141 -0.26 -13.19 4.87
C ASN A 141 -0.09 -14.23 6.00
N PHE A 142 -1.14 -14.51 6.78
CA PHE A 142 -1.11 -15.56 7.81
C PHE A 142 -1.19 -16.95 7.19
N GLN A 143 -1.95 -17.14 6.11
CA GLN A 143 -1.99 -18.40 5.37
C GLN A 143 -0.58 -18.76 4.87
N LEU A 144 0.09 -17.83 4.20
CA LEU A 144 1.45 -18.04 3.71
C LEU A 144 2.47 -18.28 4.84
N LEU A 145 2.31 -17.58 5.96
CA LEU A 145 3.17 -17.79 7.13
C LEU A 145 3.02 -19.20 7.73
N SER A 146 1.79 -19.76 7.71
CA SER A 146 1.52 -21.09 8.23
C SER A 146 2.10 -22.23 7.36
N GLU A 147 2.37 -21.97 6.09
CA GLU A 147 2.88 -22.96 5.13
C GLU A 147 4.41 -23.09 5.17
N ILE A 148 5.10 -22.18 5.86
CA ILE A 148 6.55 -22.19 5.97
C ILE A 148 7.02 -23.42 6.77
N GLY A 149 7.83 -24.26 6.14
CA GLY A 149 8.39 -25.47 6.76
C GLY A 149 7.61 -26.76 6.52
N TYR A 150 6.35 -26.72 6.07
CA TYR A 150 5.58 -27.90 5.73
C TYR A 150 5.52 -28.18 4.23
N PHE A 151 5.43 -27.14 3.42
CA PHE A 151 5.38 -27.24 1.95
C PHE A 151 6.35 -26.25 1.35
N THR A 152 7.52 -26.72 0.94
CA THR A 152 8.46 -25.97 0.10
C THR A 152 7.96 -25.93 -1.36
N GLU A 153 6.65 -25.71 -1.56
CA GLU A 153 6.17 -25.41 -2.90
C GLU A 153 6.82 -24.09 -3.37
N ASP A 154 7.31 -24.16 -4.59
CA ASP A 154 7.89 -23.00 -5.26
C ASP A 154 6.89 -21.83 -5.18
N ALA A 155 7.33 -20.71 -4.62
CA ALA A 155 6.51 -19.49 -4.52
C ALA A 155 5.94 -19.07 -5.88
N LEU A 156 6.63 -19.38 -6.98
CA LEU A 156 6.20 -19.12 -8.35
C LEU A 156 4.93 -19.88 -8.74
N ARG A 157 4.59 -20.96 -8.05
CA ARG A 157 3.40 -21.78 -8.32
C ARG A 157 2.17 -21.39 -7.50
N LYS A 158 2.24 -20.34 -6.67
CA LYS A 158 1.13 -19.86 -5.86
C LYS A 158 0.44 -18.66 -6.51
N PRO A 159 -0.69 -18.83 -7.24
CA PRO A 159 -1.30 -17.75 -8.03
C PRO A 159 -1.76 -16.53 -7.22
N LEU A 160 -2.01 -16.70 -5.91
CA LEU A 160 -2.45 -15.64 -5.02
C LEU A 160 -1.37 -15.18 -4.01
N LEU A 161 -0.09 -15.57 -4.25
CA LEU A 161 1.02 -15.22 -3.37
C LEU A 161 1.06 -13.73 -3.04
N HIS A 162 0.99 -12.88 -4.05
CA HIS A 162 1.17 -11.43 -3.94
C HIS A 162 0.10 -10.73 -3.06
N LEU A 163 -1.04 -11.37 -2.81
CA LEU A 163 -2.12 -10.79 -2.01
C LEU A 163 -1.79 -10.68 -0.50
N TRP A 164 -0.63 -11.19 -0.06
CA TRP A 164 -0.16 -10.98 1.31
C TRP A 164 -0.02 -9.50 1.67
N SER A 165 0.48 -8.68 0.74
CA SER A 165 0.67 -7.25 0.98
C SER A 165 -0.66 -6.50 1.04
N LEU A 166 -1.62 -6.85 0.17
CA LEU A 166 -2.99 -6.34 0.22
C LEU A 166 -3.66 -6.70 1.54
N ALA A 167 -3.45 -7.93 2.04
CA ALA A 167 -3.99 -8.34 3.34
C ALA A 167 -3.47 -7.45 4.48
N ILE A 168 -2.17 -7.14 4.52
CA ILE A 168 -1.59 -6.22 5.52
C ILE A 168 -2.19 -4.81 5.39
N GLU A 169 -2.34 -4.29 4.17
CA GLU A 169 -2.97 -2.98 3.95
C GLU A 169 -4.42 -2.95 4.43
N GLU A 170 -5.23 -3.96 4.12
CA GLU A 170 -6.63 -3.99 4.54
C GLU A 170 -6.79 -4.18 6.05
N GLN A 171 -5.95 -4.99 6.69
CA GLN A 171 -5.88 -5.09 8.14
C GLN A 171 -5.57 -3.72 8.77
N PHE A 172 -4.63 -2.98 8.20
CA PHE A 172 -4.35 -1.61 8.62
C PHE A 172 -5.57 -0.69 8.41
N TYR A 173 -6.27 -0.78 7.29
CA TYR A 173 -7.46 0.05 7.00
C TYR A 173 -8.61 -0.24 7.97
N ILE A 174 -8.71 -1.46 8.48
CA ILE A 174 -9.70 -1.82 9.49
C ILE A 174 -9.30 -1.30 10.87
N VAL A 175 -8.07 -1.54 11.29
CA VAL A 175 -7.61 -1.32 12.66
C VAL A 175 -7.27 0.15 12.95
N PHE A 176 -6.60 0.83 12.02
CA PHE A 176 -6.07 2.17 12.26
C PHE A 176 -7.15 3.24 12.55
N PRO A 177 -8.29 3.31 11.82
CA PRO A 177 -9.37 4.24 12.16
C PRO A 177 -9.93 4.02 13.56
N LEU A 178 -10.03 2.75 13.99
CA LEU A 178 -10.51 2.39 15.32
C LEU A 178 -9.55 2.86 16.41
N ILE A 179 -8.25 2.63 16.23
CA ILE A 179 -7.21 3.10 17.17
C ILE A 179 -7.25 4.62 17.27
N CYS A 180 -7.22 5.33 16.13
CA CYS A 180 -7.23 6.80 16.12
C CYS A 180 -8.44 7.39 16.85
N THR A 181 -9.62 6.87 16.59
CA THR A 181 -10.84 7.38 17.22
C THR A 181 -10.97 6.98 18.68
N LEU A 182 -10.47 5.80 19.06
CA LEU A 182 -10.39 5.38 20.47
C LEU A 182 -9.47 6.32 21.25
N ILE A 183 -8.26 6.56 20.77
CA ILE A 183 -7.30 7.49 21.39
C ILE A 183 -7.94 8.89 21.47
N TRP A 184 -8.58 9.35 20.40
CA TRP A 184 -9.26 10.64 20.39
C TRP A 184 -10.39 10.71 21.42
N ARG A 185 -11.20 9.67 21.55
CA ARG A 185 -12.30 9.63 22.54
C ARG A 185 -11.81 9.67 23.97
N LEU A 186 -10.71 8.95 24.25
CA LEU A 186 -10.16 8.82 25.60
C LEU A 186 -9.35 10.06 26.03
N SER A 187 -8.47 10.55 25.15
CA SER A 187 -7.51 11.60 25.49
C SER A 187 -7.94 13.01 25.08
N ARG A 188 -8.82 13.12 24.07
CA ARG A 188 -9.18 14.38 23.40
C ARG A 188 -7.96 15.17 22.91
N SER A 189 -6.85 14.49 22.66
CA SER A 189 -5.56 15.07 22.31
C SER A 189 -5.01 14.48 21.01
N VAL A 190 -4.83 15.32 20.00
CA VAL A 190 -4.16 14.91 18.75
C VAL A 190 -2.70 14.53 19.00
N LYS A 191 -2.05 15.10 20.03
CA LYS A 191 -0.67 14.73 20.42
C LYS A 191 -0.57 13.26 20.80
N MET A 192 -1.58 12.72 21.50
CA MET A 192 -1.60 11.30 21.88
C MET A 192 -1.72 10.39 20.66
N ILE A 193 -2.42 10.82 19.59
CA ILE A 193 -2.47 10.08 18.33
C ILE A 193 -1.07 10.04 17.69
N GLY A 194 -0.36 11.16 17.65
CA GLY A 194 0.99 11.24 17.11
C GLY A 194 1.99 10.39 17.92
N ILE A 195 1.93 10.45 19.25
CA ILE A 195 2.78 9.64 20.15
C ILE A 195 2.50 8.15 19.93
N ALA A 196 1.24 7.74 19.90
CA ALA A 196 0.87 6.35 19.67
C ALA A 196 1.34 5.86 18.30
N ALA A 197 1.14 6.65 17.23
CA ALA A 197 1.63 6.33 15.91
C ALA A 197 3.16 6.17 15.87
N ALA A 198 3.91 7.05 16.53
CA ALA A 198 5.36 6.96 16.62
C ALA A 198 5.80 5.72 17.40
N LEU A 199 5.17 5.43 18.54
CA LEU A 199 5.49 4.24 19.34
C LEU A 199 5.18 2.94 18.60
N ILE A 200 4.04 2.87 17.89
CA ILE A 200 3.68 1.70 17.08
C ILE A 200 4.69 1.53 15.94
N ALA A 201 5.06 2.60 15.24
CA ALA A 201 6.04 2.54 14.15
C ALA A 201 7.43 2.11 14.65
N LEU A 202 7.92 2.69 15.75
CA LEU A 202 9.22 2.33 16.33
C LEU A 202 9.21 0.90 16.88
N GLY A 203 8.15 0.49 17.58
CA GLY A 203 7.99 -0.87 18.08
C GLY A 203 7.92 -1.91 16.94
N SER A 204 7.22 -1.57 15.86
CA SER A 204 7.15 -2.38 14.64
C SER A 204 8.52 -2.53 13.96
N LEU A 205 9.27 -1.43 13.83
CA LEU A 205 10.63 -1.47 13.29
C LEU A 205 11.56 -2.28 14.18
N ALA A 206 11.50 -2.10 15.50
CA ALA A 206 12.28 -2.89 16.44
C ALA A 206 11.96 -4.39 16.35
N ALA A 207 10.67 -4.75 16.25
CA ALA A 207 10.23 -6.13 16.04
C ALA A 207 10.75 -6.71 14.72
N CYS A 208 10.72 -5.93 13.64
CA CYS A 208 11.27 -6.32 12.35
C CYS A 208 12.78 -6.60 12.44
N LEU A 209 13.54 -5.69 13.05
CA LEU A 209 15.01 -5.80 13.14
C LEU A 209 15.47 -6.86 14.13
N SER A 210 14.69 -7.19 15.15
CA SER A 210 15.01 -8.22 16.16
C SER A 210 14.56 -9.63 15.74
N SER A 211 13.76 -9.76 14.68
CA SER A 211 13.29 -11.08 14.21
C SER A 211 14.43 -11.86 13.58
N SER A 212 14.69 -13.06 14.11
CA SER A 212 15.61 -14.03 13.52
C SER A 212 14.99 -14.80 12.36
N ASP A 213 13.66 -14.93 12.35
CA ASP A 213 12.90 -15.55 11.28
C ASP A 213 12.51 -14.51 10.22
N ARG A 214 13.13 -14.60 9.04
CA ARG A 214 12.88 -13.68 7.93
C ARG A 214 11.46 -13.80 7.35
N ASN A 215 10.91 -14.99 7.32
CA ASN A 215 9.57 -15.21 6.80
C ASN A 215 8.53 -14.61 7.76
N PHE A 216 8.74 -14.79 9.06
CA PHE A 216 7.92 -14.11 10.06
C PHE A 216 8.03 -12.58 9.90
N ALA A 217 9.24 -12.05 9.79
CA ALA A 217 9.46 -10.62 9.57
C ALA A 217 8.77 -10.12 8.28
N PHE A 218 8.68 -10.95 7.25
CA PHE A 218 8.11 -10.59 5.95
C PHE A 218 6.58 -10.59 5.95
N TYR A 219 5.94 -11.63 6.49
CA TYR A 219 4.49 -11.82 6.40
C TYR A 219 3.71 -11.31 7.61
N PHE A 220 4.35 -11.14 8.79
CA PHE A 220 3.64 -10.74 9.99
C PHE A 220 3.35 -9.24 10.00
N PRO A 221 2.10 -8.79 10.22
CA PRO A 221 1.74 -7.37 10.05
C PRO A 221 2.50 -6.43 10.98
N LEU A 222 2.74 -6.85 12.24
CA LEU A 222 3.39 -5.98 13.22
C LEU A 222 4.87 -5.70 12.90
N THR A 223 5.52 -6.50 12.07
CA THR A 223 6.89 -6.28 11.61
C THR A 223 6.97 -5.37 10.38
N ARG A 224 5.81 -5.08 9.74
CA ARG A 224 5.67 -4.27 8.53
C ARG A 224 4.98 -2.92 8.76
N PHE A 225 4.26 -2.76 9.86
CA PHE A 225 3.48 -1.54 10.13
C PHE A 225 4.33 -0.27 10.26
N TRP A 226 5.64 -0.36 10.49
CA TRP A 226 6.53 0.79 10.52
C TRP A 226 6.64 1.51 9.16
N GLU A 227 6.47 0.81 8.05
CA GLU A 227 6.47 1.36 6.70
C GLU A 227 5.21 2.23 6.47
N LEU A 228 4.03 1.69 6.83
CA LEU A 228 2.80 2.47 6.91
C LEU A 228 2.95 3.62 7.90
N GLY A 229 3.61 3.36 9.05
CA GLY A 229 3.91 4.32 10.11
C GLY A 229 4.69 5.54 9.63
N ALA A 230 5.66 5.36 8.73
CA ALA A 230 6.41 6.45 8.13
C ALA A 230 5.49 7.42 7.36
N GLY A 231 4.56 6.88 6.57
CA GLY A 231 3.53 7.66 5.89
C GLY A 231 2.54 8.34 6.85
N ILE A 232 2.13 7.64 7.92
CA ILE A 232 1.26 8.19 8.97
C ILE A 232 1.89 9.39 9.65
N LEU A 233 3.17 9.28 10.05
CA LEU A 233 3.90 10.34 10.74
C LEU A 233 4.08 11.59 9.86
N LEU A 234 4.34 11.40 8.56
CA LEU A 234 4.37 12.51 7.62
C LEU A 234 3.00 13.20 7.53
N SER A 235 1.93 12.45 7.35
CA SER A 235 0.56 12.99 7.28
C SER A 235 0.13 13.67 8.58
N TYR A 236 0.54 13.12 9.74
CA TYR A 236 0.31 13.73 11.04
C TYR A 236 1.02 15.08 11.15
N SER A 237 2.29 15.14 10.76
CA SER A 237 3.08 16.36 10.81
C SER A 237 2.49 17.47 9.93
N GLU A 238 2.01 17.13 8.75
CA GLU A 238 1.31 18.08 7.87
C GLU A 238 -0.01 18.57 8.45
N THR A 239 -0.81 17.65 9.01
CA THR A 239 -2.19 17.95 9.42
C THR A 239 -2.25 18.70 10.75
N PHE A 240 -1.44 18.30 11.74
CA PHE A 240 -1.56 18.78 13.12
C PHE A 240 -0.38 19.64 13.59
N ILE A 241 0.83 19.45 13.03
CA ILE A 241 1.99 20.27 13.37
C ILE A 241 2.14 21.47 12.39
N GLY A 242 1.50 21.37 11.22
CA GLY A 242 1.59 22.40 10.18
C GLY A 242 2.93 22.36 9.44
N PHE A 243 3.57 21.18 9.41
CA PHE A 243 4.76 20.96 8.61
C PHE A 243 4.41 21.10 7.12
N SER A 244 5.20 21.84 6.39
CA SER A 244 5.10 21.93 4.94
C SER A 244 6.44 22.38 4.38
N THR A 245 6.90 21.67 3.39
CA THR A 245 8.15 22.01 2.67
C THR A 245 7.96 23.18 1.71
N SER A 246 6.73 23.63 1.45
CA SER A 246 6.46 24.84 0.68
C SER A 246 7.12 26.10 1.28
N ARG A 247 7.47 26.06 2.57
CA ARG A 247 8.24 27.11 3.25
C ARG A 247 9.72 27.12 2.88
N PHE A 248 10.23 26.03 2.32
CA PHE A 248 11.62 25.92 1.90
C PHE A 248 11.81 26.45 0.47
N SER A 249 13.05 26.82 0.14
CA SER A 249 13.37 27.22 -1.21
C SER A 249 13.12 26.09 -2.22
N GLN A 250 12.88 26.46 -3.48
CA GLN A 250 12.68 25.49 -4.55
C GLN A 250 13.87 24.52 -4.69
N ASN A 251 15.11 25.02 -4.44
CA ASN A 251 16.30 24.17 -4.52
C ASN A 251 16.31 23.08 -3.43
N VAL A 252 15.86 23.37 -2.22
CA VAL A 252 15.72 22.38 -1.15
C VAL A 252 14.68 21.34 -1.54
N ARG A 253 13.51 21.74 -2.02
CA ARG A 253 12.46 20.82 -2.48
C ARG A 253 12.93 19.93 -3.64
N ASN A 254 13.66 20.52 -4.59
CA ASN A 254 14.26 19.75 -5.68
C ASN A 254 15.30 18.76 -5.17
N GLY A 255 16.12 19.14 -4.18
CA GLY A 255 17.07 18.25 -3.52
C GLY A 255 16.38 17.07 -2.83
N LEU A 256 15.27 17.32 -2.11
CA LEU A 256 14.46 16.24 -1.48
C LEU A 256 13.88 15.30 -2.53
N SER A 257 13.37 15.83 -3.64
CA SER A 257 12.82 15.05 -4.75
C SER A 257 13.88 14.17 -5.41
N ILE A 258 15.07 14.72 -5.68
CA ILE A 258 16.21 13.98 -6.26
C ILE A 258 16.68 12.88 -5.30
N ALA A 259 16.93 13.23 -4.04
CA ALA A 259 17.34 12.26 -3.03
C ALA A 259 16.31 11.14 -2.88
N GLY A 260 15.02 11.47 -2.83
CA GLY A 260 13.95 10.50 -2.71
C GLY A 260 13.89 9.53 -3.89
N ILE A 261 14.02 10.02 -5.14
CA ILE A 261 14.07 9.14 -6.33
C ILE A 261 15.28 8.22 -6.26
N LEU A 262 16.46 8.75 -5.94
CA LEU A 262 17.68 7.93 -5.84
C LEU A 262 17.55 6.87 -4.75
N MET A 263 16.99 7.22 -3.59
CA MET A 263 16.76 6.27 -2.49
C MET A 263 15.74 5.18 -2.83
N ILE A 264 14.87 5.37 -3.79
CA ILE A 264 13.96 4.35 -4.29
C ILE A 264 14.62 3.53 -5.40
N VAL A 265 15.18 4.19 -6.42
CA VAL A 265 15.63 3.54 -7.65
C VAL A 265 16.92 2.76 -7.43
N LEU A 266 17.87 3.27 -6.64
CA LEU A 266 19.14 2.56 -6.42
C LEU A 266 18.96 1.21 -5.71
N PRO A 267 18.21 1.08 -4.61
CA PRO A 267 17.94 -0.24 -4.05
C PRO A 267 17.21 -1.17 -5.03
N MET A 268 16.25 -0.66 -5.79
CA MET A 268 15.56 -1.47 -6.81
C MET A 268 16.49 -1.99 -7.88
N ALA A 269 17.51 -1.21 -8.27
CA ALA A 269 18.43 -1.59 -9.31
C ALA A 269 19.55 -2.55 -8.85
N PHE A 270 19.99 -2.47 -7.60
CA PHE A 270 21.22 -3.12 -7.16
C PHE A 270 21.06 -4.11 -5.99
N VAL A 271 19.98 -4.05 -5.23
CA VAL A 271 19.77 -4.97 -4.10
C VAL A 271 19.08 -6.23 -4.59
N THR A 272 19.64 -7.38 -4.24
CA THR A 272 19.09 -8.68 -4.60
C THR A 272 18.29 -9.29 -3.45
N GLU A 273 17.51 -10.33 -3.71
CA GLU A 273 16.74 -11.10 -2.71
C GLU A 273 17.60 -11.70 -1.58
N SER A 274 18.90 -11.83 -1.80
CA SER A 274 19.84 -12.31 -0.77
C SER A 274 20.02 -11.32 0.39
N ALA A 275 19.67 -10.05 0.18
CA ALA A 275 19.71 -9.05 1.23
C ALA A 275 18.65 -9.35 2.32
N ALA A 276 18.95 -8.95 3.55
CA ALA A 276 18.00 -9.08 4.66
C ALA A 276 16.81 -8.12 4.46
N HIS A 277 15.73 -8.62 3.85
CA HIS A 277 14.50 -7.90 3.61
C HIS A 277 13.30 -8.65 4.24
N PRO A 278 12.41 -7.94 4.97
CA PRO A 278 12.56 -6.55 5.44
C PRO A 278 13.69 -6.40 6.47
N GLY A 279 14.29 -5.20 6.52
CA GLY A 279 15.42 -4.92 7.41
C GLY A 279 15.94 -3.48 7.28
N LEU A 280 17.16 -3.23 7.72
CA LEU A 280 17.76 -1.90 7.63
C LEU A 280 17.80 -1.34 6.21
N ILE A 281 18.02 -2.19 5.21
CA ILE A 281 18.05 -1.79 3.80
C ILE A 281 16.69 -1.22 3.34
N THR A 282 15.60 -1.70 3.91
CA THR A 282 14.23 -1.25 3.61
C THR A 282 13.98 0.19 4.05
N LEU A 283 14.75 0.70 5.02
CA LEU A 283 14.65 2.11 5.42
C LEU A 283 14.96 3.06 4.27
N ILE A 284 15.82 2.65 3.33
CA ILE A 284 16.23 3.52 2.22
C ILE A 284 15.04 3.84 1.31
N PRO A 285 14.34 2.89 0.67
CA PRO A 285 13.19 3.20 -0.18
C PRO A 285 11.99 3.78 0.60
N VAL A 286 11.79 3.39 1.86
CA VAL A 286 10.75 3.96 2.73
C VAL A 286 10.99 5.45 2.96
N LEU A 287 12.20 5.84 3.36
CA LEU A 287 12.57 7.26 3.52
C LEU A 287 12.53 7.99 2.16
N GLY A 288 12.95 7.34 1.08
CA GLY A 288 12.81 7.87 -0.27
C GLY A 288 11.38 8.25 -0.61
N ALA A 289 10.41 7.37 -0.32
CA ALA A 289 8.99 7.66 -0.53
C ALA A 289 8.50 8.83 0.35
N VAL A 290 8.91 8.88 1.61
CA VAL A 290 8.61 10.02 2.51
C VAL A 290 9.15 11.33 1.94
N LEU A 291 10.40 11.36 1.45
CA LEU A 291 11.01 12.56 0.87
C LEU A 291 10.29 13.04 -0.39
N ILE A 292 9.90 12.11 -1.28
CA ILE A 292 9.12 12.42 -2.49
C ILE A 292 7.77 13.05 -2.12
N ILE A 293 7.04 12.45 -1.20
CA ILE A 293 5.73 12.96 -0.78
C ILE A 293 5.87 14.34 -0.13
N ALA A 294 6.91 14.52 0.70
CA ALA A 294 7.20 15.76 1.40
C ALA A 294 7.70 16.87 0.44
N ALA A 295 8.41 16.52 -0.65
CA ALA A 295 8.94 17.49 -1.60
C ALA A 295 7.86 18.33 -2.31
N GLU A 296 6.61 17.87 -2.30
CA GLU A 296 5.43 18.45 -2.94
C GLU A 296 5.47 18.43 -4.50
N PRO A 297 4.32 18.65 -5.19
CA PRO A 297 4.22 18.45 -6.65
C PRO A 297 5.13 19.31 -7.51
N ASP A 298 5.53 20.49 -7.01
CA ASP A 298 6.35 21.45 -7.77
C ASP A 298 7.84 21.10 -7.77
N ALA A 299 8.29 20.13 -6.96
CA ALA A 299 9.65 19.67 -6.93
C ALA A 299 10.05 19.01 -8.27
N PHE A 300 11.35 18.98 -8.57
CA PHE A 300 11.86 18.63 -9.89
C PHE A 300 11.31 17.32 -10.45
N PHE A 301 11.59 16.18 -9.82
CA PHE A 301 11.10 14.88 -10.31
C PHE A 301 9.60 14.68 -10.07
N ASN A 302 9.03 15.28 -9.01
CA ASN A 302 7.59 15.22 -8.80
C ASN A 302 6.85 15.83 -9.99
N ARG A 303 7.30 16.99 -10.49
CA ARG A 303 6.68 17.68 -11.62
C ARG A 303 7.03 17.03 -12.96
N THR A 304 8.30 16.68 -13.20
CA THR A 304 8.77 16.27 -14.54
C THR A 304 8.55 14.79 -14.82
N LEU A 305 8.72 13.93 -13.82
CA LEU A 305 8.59 12.47 -13.96
C LEU A 305 7.24 11.98 -13.41
N LEU A 306 6.96 12.24 -12.13
CA LEU A 306 5.79 11.62 -11.48
C LEU A 306 4.46 12.23 -11.95
N CYS A 307 4.42 13.53 -12.28
CA CYS A 307 3.23 14.14 -12.87
C CYS A 307 3.13 13.93 -14.39
N TRP A 308 4.06 13.22 -15.02
CA TRP A 308 3.98 12.90 -16.44
C TRP A 308 2.78 11.98 -16.71
N ARG A 309 2.03 12.28 -17.80
CA ARG A 309 0.76 11.58 -18.11
C ARG A 309 0.83 10.04 -18.12
N PRO A 310 1.84 9.40 -18.73
CA PRO A 310 1.97 7.94 -18.66
C PRO A 310 2.16 7.42 -17.24
N MET A 311 2.97 8.10 -16.41
CA MET A 311 3.17 7.71 -15.00
C MET A 311 1.89 7.86 -14.20
N THR A 312 1.15 8.94 -14.38
CA THR A 312 -0.14 9.13 -13.70
C THR A 312 -1.18 8.12 -14.19
N PHE A 313 -1.21 7.78 -15.48
CA PHE A 313 -2.08 6.73 -16.00
C PHE A 313 -1.79 5.37 -15.35
N VAL A 314 -0.54 4.92 -15.37
CA VAL A 314 -0.14 3.66 -14.72
C VAL A 314 -0.44 3.70 -13.21
N GLY A 315 -0.21 4.83 -12.56
CA GLY A 315 -0.53 5.01 -11.14
C GLY A 315 -2.03 4.91 -10.83
N LEU A 316 -2.90 5.35 -11.72
CA LEU A 316 -4.35 5.22 -11.59
C LEU A 316 -4.79 3.76 -11.62
N ILE A 317 -4.26 2.98 -12.55
CA ILE A 317 -4.59 1.55 -12.72
C ILE A 317 -3.70 0.63 -11.85
N SER A 318 -2.78 1.17 -11.04
CA SER A 318 -1.75 0.39 -10.33
C SER A 318 -2.32 -0.68 -9.40
N TYR A 319 -3.50 -0.47 -8.81
CA TYR A 319 -4.18 -1.47 -7.99
C TYR A 319 -4.62 -2.67 -8.83
N SER A 320 -5.35 -2.44 -9.90
CA SER A 320 -5.77 -3.50 -10.83
C SER A 320 -4.56 -4.21 -11.45
N LEU A 321 -3.54 -3.43 -11.85
CA LEU A 321 -2.32 -3.95 -12.43
C LEU A 321 -1.56 -4.86 -11.44
N TYR A 322 -1.46 -4.46 -10.17
CA TYR A 322 -0.87 -5.28 -9.11
C TYR A 322 -1.68 -6.57 -8.87
N LEU A 323 -3.02 -6.52 -8.95
CA LEU A 323 -3.85 -7.71 -8.79
C LEU A 323 -3.67 -8.73 -9.92
N TRP A 324 -3.64 -8.28 -11.18
CA TRP A 324 -3.72 -9.16 -12.34
C TRP A 324 -2.37 -9.70 -12.82
N HIS A 325 -1.25 -8.98 -12.60
CA HIS A 325 0.04 -9.39 -13.17
C HIS A 325 0.52 -10.75 -12.65
N TRP A 326 0.42 -10.97 -11.33
CA TRP A 326 0.99 -12.16 -10.72
C TRP A 326 0.25 -13.45 -11.08
N PRO A 327 -1.08 -13.57 -10.98
CA PRO A 327 -1.77 -14.80 -11.38
C PRO A 327 -1.55 -15.17 -12.84
N LEU A 328 -1.45 -14.19 -13.73
CA LEU A 328 -1.13 -14.44 -15.13
C LEU A 328 0.29 -15.03 -15.30
N LEU A 329 1.26 -14.49 -14.59
CA LEU A 329 2.63 -15.01 -14.58
C LEU A 329 2.71 -16.38 -13.89
N ALA A 330 2.07 -16.56 -12.73
CA ALA A 330 2.09 -17.81 -11.98
C ALA A 330 1.50 -18.98 -12.80
N TYR A 331 0.34 -18.77 -13.41
CA TYR A 331 -0.24 -19.79 -14.30
C TYR A 331 0.62 -20.05 -15.54
N LEU A 332 1.28 -19.02 -16.06
CA LEU A 332 2.22 -19.19 -17.17
C LEU A 332 3.43 -20.04 -16.74
N PHE A 333 4.01 -19.79 -15.56
CA PHE A 333 5.14 -20.58 -15.03
C PHE A 333 4.75 -22.04 -14.75
N ILE A 334 3.48 -22.29 -14.35
CA ILE A 334 2.97 -23.64 -14.14
C ILE A 334 2.75 -24.37 -15.49
N ALA A 335 2.09 -23.71 -16.43
CA ALA A 335 1.71 -24.32 -17.72
C ALA A 335 2.86 -24.39 -18.72
N VAL A 336 3.82 -23.46 -18.67
CA VAL A 336 4.95 -23.30 -19.60
C VAL A 336 6.21 -22.95 -18.82
N PRO A 337 6.86 -23.91 -18.13
CA PRO A 337 8.03 -23.65 -17.27
C PRO A 337 9.17 -22.93 -18.00
N ASP A 338 9.36 -23.19 -19.29
CA ASP A 338 10.41 -22.58 -20.14
C ASP A 338 9.85 -21.44 -21.00
N ALA A 339 8.92 -20.63 -20.43
CA ALA A 339 8.32 -19.52 -21.15
C ALA A 339 9.39 -18.55 -21.67
N THR A 340 9.36 -18.27 -22.97
CA THR A 340 10.30 -17.31 -23.58
C THR A 340 10.02 -15.88 -23.09
N PRO A 341 11.02 -14.97 -23.14
CA PRO A 341 10.84 -13.58 -22.76
C PRO A 341 9.68 -12.88 -23.48
N SER A 342 9.41 -13.25 -24.74
CA SER A 342 8.28 -12.70 -25.50
C SER A 342 6.92 -13.09 -24.91
N VAL A 343 6.79 -14.31 -24.38
CA VAL A 343 5.55 -14.78 -23.74
C VAL A 343 5.35 -14.10 -22.39
N LEU A 344 6.41 -13.91 -21.60
CA LEU A 344 6.36 -13.14 -20.35
C LEU A 344 5.96 -11.68 -20.59
N ILE A 345 6.52 -11.04 -21.62
CA ILE A 345 6.13 -9.68 -22.03
C ILE A 345 4.66 -9.65 -22.45
N ALA A 346 4.18 -10.64 -23.19
CA ALA A 346 2.77 -10.73 -23.57
C ALA A 346 1.84 -10.87 -22.36
N ALA A 347 2.21 -11.67 -21.37
CA ALA A 347 1.47 -11.80 -20.10
C ALA A 347 1.40 -10.47 -19.34
N LEU A 348 2.52 -9.75 -19.23
CA LEU A 348 2.54 -8.42 -18.65
C LEU A 348 1.69 -7.43 -19.45
N ALA A 349 1.78 -7.42 -20.79
CA ALA A 349 0.96 -6.56 -21.63
C ALA A 349 -0.55 -6.87 -21.45
N LEU A 350 -0.92 -8.15 -21.33
CA LEU A 350 -2.29 -8.57 -21.03
C LEU A 350 -2.74 -8.02 -19.66
N SER A 351 -1.87 -8.06 -18.64
CA SER A 351 -2.20 -7.49 -17.32
C SER A 351 -2.48 -5.99 -17.40
N PHE A 352 -1.76 -5.24 -18.24
CA PHE A 352 -2.05 -3.82 -18.49
C PHE A 352 -3.40 -3.61 -19.17
N VAL A 353 -3.72 -4.42 -20.18
CA VAL A 353 -5.02 -4.32 -20.86
C VAL A 353 -6.16 -4.60 -19.89
N ILE A 354 -6.07 -5.68 -19.11
CA ILE A 354 -7.09 -6.02 -18.12
C ILE A 354 -7.20 -4.90 -17.07
N ALA A 355 -6.08 -4.44 -16.54
CA ALA A 355 -6.06 -3.39 -15.51
C ALA A 355 -6.66 -2.05 -15.99
N ALA A 356 -6.60 -1.77 -17.28
CA ALA A 356 -7.20 -0.58 -17.86
C ALA A 356 -8.71 -0.71 -18.13
N LEU A 357 -9.23 -1.94 -18.22
CA LEU A 357 -10.65 -2.23 -18.48
C LEU A 357 -11.46 -2.39 -17.18
N VAL A 358 -10.81 -2.75 -16.09
CA VAL A 358 -11.40 -3.02 -14.77
C VAL A 358 -11.11 -1.91 -13.78
#